data_86a5fad800e5c42676842b9a94f23131
#
_entry.id   86a5fad800e5c42676842b9a94f23131
#
_cell.length_a   1.000
_cell.length_b   1.000
_cell.length_c   1.000
_cell.angle_alpha   90.00
_cell.angle_beta   90.00
_cell.angle_gamma   90.00
#
_symmetry.space_group_name_H-M   'P 1'
#
loop_
_entity.id
_entity.type
_entity.pdbx_description
1 polymer ?
#
loop_
_entity_poly.entity_id
_entity_poly.type
_entity_poly.pdbx_seq_one_letter_code
_entity_poly.pdbx_strand_id
1 'polypeptide(L)'
;QRFFFDEQVALATRFDLPLIIHSVHATEDVTDLLKSYSKSRGVIHAYSGSLQQAENLLKINFSFGFGTSLTNPHAYKLHDIVKFLPIESIVIETDDRKNPDELIQVAERVARIKKITVDQVIEQCDQNTFNIFKIS
;
A
#
# COMPACT_ATOMS: atom_id res chain seq x y z
N GLN A 1 -15.85 -14.67 7.05
CA GLN A 1 -14.61 -14.03 6.55
C GLN A 1 -14.00 -13.07 7.57
N ARG A 2 -14.80 -12.26 8.27
CA ARG A 2 -14.31 -11.36 9.32
C ARG A 2 -13.61 -12.10 10.44
N PHE A 3 -14.14 -13.25 10.83
CA PHE A 3 -13.56 -14.09 11.90
C PHE A 3 -12.15 -14.56 11.54
N PHE A 4 -11.96 -15.09 10.33
CA PHE A 4 -10.63 -15.53 9.87
C PHE A 4 -9.65 -14.38 9.77
N PHE A 5 -10.10 -13.22 9.30
CA PHE A 5 -9.26 -12.05 9.20
C PHE A 5 -8.82 -11.56 10.58
N ASP A 6 -9.73 -11.56 11.55
CA ASP A 6 -9.42 -11.20 12.93
C ASP A 6 -8.34 -12.11 13.52
N GLU A 7 -8.46 -13.43 13.33
CA GLU A 7 -7.45 -14.38 13.77
C GLU A 7 -6.10 -14.15 13.10
N GLN A 8 -6.09 -13.87 11.80
CA GLN A 8 -4.86 -13.59 11.07
C GLN A 8 -4.17 -12.32 11.58
N VAL A 9 -4.92 -11.27 11.84
CA VAL A 9 -4.38 -10.03 12.41
C VAL A 9 -3.81 -10.27 13.80
N ALA A 10 -4.53 -11.03 14.65
CA ALA A 10 -4.08 -11.37 15.99
C ALA A 10 -2.76 -12.15 15.94
N LEU A 11 -2.66 -13.15 15.06
CA LEU A 11 -1.43 -13.94 14.88
C LEU A 11 -0.28 -13.09 14.38
N ALA A 12 -0.52 -12.27 13.37
CA ALA A 12 0.50 -11.39 12.83
C ALA A 12 1.04 -10.44 13.91
N THR A 13 0.14 -9.87 14.71
CA THR A 13 0.51 -8.97 15.80
C THR A 13 1.33 -9.70 16.86
N ARG A 14 0.90 -10.91 17.23
CA ARG A 14 1.57 -11.73 18.24
C ARG A 14 3.01 -12.07 17.84
N PHE A 15 3.23 -12.39 16.57
CA PHE A 15 4.53 -12.81 16.05
C PHE A 15 5.30 -11.67 15.38
N ASP A 16 4.80 -10.43 15.46
CA ASP A 16 5.40 -9.24 14.84
C ASP A 16 5.61 -9.41 13.34
N LEU A 17 4.60 -9.95 12.65
CA LEU A 17 4.63 -10.16 11.22
C LEU A 17 3.84 -9.07 10.48
N PRO A 18 4.31 -8.65 9.30
CA PRO A 18 3.56 -7.72 8.47
C PRO A 18 2.37 -8.41 7.80
N LEU A 19 1.34 -7.62 7.51
CA LEU A 19 0.15 -8.07 6.81
C LEU A 19 0.17 -7.55 5.37
N ILE A 20 -0.21 -8.41 4.45
CA ILE A 20 -0.53 -8.01 3.08
C ILE A 20 -2.03 -8.21 2.92
N ILE A 21 -2.75 -7.11 2.73
CA ILE A 21 -4.20 -7.11 2.77
C ILE A 21 -4.78 -6.79 1.40
N HIS A 22 -5.69 -7.65 0.95
CA HIS A 22 -6.56 -7.39 -0.20
C HIS A 22 -7.92 -6.94 0.33
N SER A 23 -8.31 -5.69 0.06
CA SER A 23 -9.56 -5.15 0.60
C SER A 23 -10.38 -4.44 -0.48
N VAL A 24 -10.85 -5.22 -1.47
CA VAL A 24 -11.53 -4.67 -2.66
C VAL A 24 -12.88 -4.00 -2.33
N HIS A 25 -13.62 -4.40 -1.35
CA HIS A 25 -14.94 -3.82 -1.03
C HIS A 25 -15.21 -3.71 0.47
N ALA A 26 -14.20 -3.86 1.32
CA ALA A 26 -14.37 -3.94 2.76
C ALA A 26 -13.36 -3.06 3.53
N THR A 27 -12.94 -1.94 2.93
CA THR A 27 -11.87 -1.12 3.50
C THR A 27 -12.22 -0.53 4.86
N GLU A 28 -13.48 -0.13 5.09
CA GLU A 28 -13.90 0.40 6.40
C GLU A 28 -13.84 -0.67 7.48
N ASP A 29 -14.42 -1.85 7.22
CA ASP A 29 -14.39 -2.97 8.16
C ASP A 29 -12.97 -3.40 8.47
N VAL A 30 -12.11 -3.44 7.46
CA VAL A 30 -10.69 -3.75 7.62
C VAL A 30 -10.01 -2.70 8.50
N THR A 31 -10.24 -1.43 8.24
CA THR A 31 -9.65 -0.33 9.01
C THR A 31 -10.07 -0.39 10.48
N ASP A 32 -11.36 -0.62 10.74
CA ASP A 32 -11.87 -0.70 12.10
C ASP A 32 -11.26 -1.87 12.86
N LEU A 33 -11.11 -3.02 12.20
CA LEU A 33 -10.47 -4.17 12.80
C LEU A 33 -8.99 -3.88 13.10
N LEU A 34 -8.27 -3.30 12.16
CA LEU A 34 -6.85 -2.98 12.34
C LEU A 34 -6.61 -1.98 13.47
N LYS A 35 -7.53 -1.05 13.69
CA LYS A 35 -7.45 -0.12 14.83
C LYS A 35 -7.45 -0.83 16.17
N SER A 36 -8.07 -2.01 16.25
CA SER A 36 -8.09 -2.81 17.48
C SER A 36 -6.74 -3.44 17.80
N TYR A 37 -5.83 -3.48 16.84
CA TYR A 37 -4.50 -4.09 16.98
C TYR A 37 -3.43 -3.02 16.73
N SER A 38 -3.11 -2.25 17.76
CA SER A 38 -2.23 -1.08 17.66
C SER A 38 -0.81 -1.36 17.15
N LYS A 39 -0.37 -2.61 17.24
CA LYS A 39 0.95 -3.02 16.75
C LYS A 39 0.90 -3.66 15.37
N SER A 40 -0.28 -3.77 14.77
CA SER A 40 -0.39 -4.30 13.41
C SER A 40 0.28 -3.35 12.42
N ARG A 41 0.90 -3.91 11.40
CA ARG A 41 1.53 -3.17 10.32
C ARG A 41 1.43 -3.96 9.02
N GLY A 42 1.59 -3.28 7.93
CA GLY A 42 1.56 -3.96 6.64
C GLY A 42 1.22 -3.03 5.50
N VAL A 43 0.76 -3.63 4.42
CA VAL A 43 0.43 -2.94 3.19
C VAL A 43 -0.95 -3.37 2.69
N ILE A 44 -1.72 -2.40 2.23
CA ILE A 44 -2.96 -2.66 1.52
C ILE A 44 -2.61 -2.83 0.04
N HIS A 45 -2.62 -4.06 -0.42
CA HIS A 45 -2.26 -4.42 -1.80
C HIS A 45 -3.31 -3.92 -2.78
N ALA A 46 -2.86 -3.39 -3.91
CA ALA A 46 -3.73 -2.87 -4.99
C ALA A 46 -4.80 -1.91 -4.44
N TYR A 47 -4.36 -0.91 -3.71
CA TYR A 47 -5.28 0.01 -3.03
C TYR A 47 -6.26 0.64 -4.02
N SER A 48 -7.55 0.55 -3.72
CA SER A 48 -8.64 1.07 -4.55
C SER A 48 -9.72 1.80 -3.74
N GLY A 49 -9.46 2.07 -2.47
CA GLY A 49 -10.39 2.77 -1.59
C GLY A 49 -10.47 4.27 -1.86
N SER A 50 -11.18 4.97 -0.99
CA SER A 50 -11.32 6.43 -1.07
C SER A 50 -10.11 7.15 -0.44
N LEU A 51 -10.03 8.45 -0.68
CA LEU A 51 -9.04 9.30 -0.03
C LEU A 51 -9.21 9.30 1.50
N GLN A 52 -10.46 9.37 1.97
CA GLN A 52 -10.76 9.34 3.40
C GLN A 52 -10.31 8.02 4.05
N GLN A 53 -10.54 6.90 3.38
CA GLN A 53 -10.10 5.60 3.87
C GLN A 53 -8.58 5.52 3.89
N ALA A 54 -7.90 6.06 2.88
CA ALA A 54 -6.44 6.13 2.85
C ALA A 54 -5.92 6.95 4.04
N GLU A 55 -6.53 8.08 4.33
CA GLU A 55 -6.16 8.91 5.48
C GLU A 55 -6.29 8.14 6.79
N ASN A 56 -7.39 7.41 6.97
CA ASN A 56 -7.62 6.60 8.17
C ASN A 56 -6.58 5.48 8.33
N LEU A 57 -6.24 4.81 7.24
CA LEU A 57 -5.22 3.75 7.24
C LEU A 57 -3.82 4.31 7.50
N LEU A 58 -3.53 5.49 6.95
CA LEU A 58 -2.26 6.16 7.18
C LEU A 58 -2.05 6.45 8.67
N LYS A 59 -3.10 6.87 9.37
CA LYS A 59 -3.05 7.18 10.80
C LYS A 59 -2.69 5.98 11.67
N ILE A 60 -2.93 4.77 11.19
CA ILE A 60 -2.56 3.53 11.88
C ILE A 60 -1.33 2.86 11.27
N ASN A 61 -0.55 3.63 10.52
CA ASN A 61 0.77 3.26 9.98
C ASN A 61 0.75 2.12 8.95
N PHE A 62 -0.35 2.00 8.19
CA PHE A 62 -0.37 1.11 7.04
C PHE A 62 0.17 1.80 5.80
N SER A 63 0.79 1.02 4.94
CA SER A 63 1.30 1.45 3.64
C SER A 63 0.36 1.00 2.53
N PHE A 64 0.56 1.56 1.34
CA PHE A 64 -0.36 1.40 0.21
C PHE A 64 0.39 0.89 -0.99
N GLY A 65 -0.09 -0.22 -1.56
CA GLY A 65 0.46 -0.80 -2.78
C GLY A 65 -0.27 -0.28 -4.01
N PHE A 66 0.49 0.19 -4.99
CA PHE A 66 -0.04 0.63 -6.27
C PHE A 66 0.63 -0.13 -7.41
N GLY A 67 -0.20 -0.63 -8.30
CA GLY A 67 0.22 -1.41 -9.46
C GLY A 67 -0.12 -0.74 -10.78
N THR A 68 -0.29 -1.56 -11.81
CA THR A 68 -0.50 -1.09 -13.18
C THR A 68 -1.76 -0.26 -13.38
N SER A 69 -2.78 -0.42 -12.52
CA SER A 69 -3.98 0.45 -12.56
C SER A 69 -3.62 1.93 -12.48
N LEU A 70 -2.52 2.27 -11.80
CA LEU A 70 -2.06 3.65 -11.65
C LEU A 70 -1.57 4.24 -12.99
N THR A 71 -1.11 3.40 -13.90
CA THR A 71 -0.60 3.85 -15.20
C THR A 71 -1.70 4.27 -16.18
N ASN A 72 -2.96 3.95 -15.87
CA ASN A 72 -4.09 4.42 -16.65
C ASN A 72 -4.19 5.95 -16.49
N PRO A 73 -4.12 6.72 -17.61
CA PRO A 73 -4.18 8.17 -17.52
C PRO A 73 -5.52 8.71 -17.00
N HIS A 74 -6.57 7.90 -17.03
CA HIS A 74 -7.90 8.26 -16.54
C HIS A 74 -8.17 7.82 -15.10
N ALA A 75 -7.19 7.24 -14.42
CA ALA A 75 -7.32 6.83 -13.03
C ALA A 75 -7.17 8.01 -12.07
N TYR A 76 -7.99 9.03 -12.25
CA TYR A 76 -7.88 10.31 -11.51
C TYR A 76 -7.96 10.14 -10.00
N LYS A 77 -8.84 9.27 -9.54
CA LYS A 77 -8.99 8.97 -8.11
C LYS A 77 -7.70 8.43 -7.51
N LEU A 78 -7.08 7.46 -8.18
CA LEU A 78 -5.81 6.88 -7.72
C LEU A 78 -4.68 7.92 -7.76
N HIS A 79 -4.64 8.75 -8.80
CA HIS A 79 -3.64 9.81 -8.91
C HIS A 79 -3.76 10.80 -7.76
N ASP A 80 -4.99 11.18 -7.39
CA ASP A 80 -5.22 12.09 -6.26
C ASP A 80 -4.79 11.46 -4.94
N ILE A 81 -5.03 10.16 -4.75
CA ILE A 81 -4.62 9.44 -3.55
C ILE A 81 -3.09 9.39 -3.46
N VAL A 82 -2.40 9.06 -4.54
CA VAL A 82 -0.94 9.05 -4.57
C VAL A 82 -0.38 10.44 -4.30
N LYS A 83 -1.01 11.47 -4.85
CA LYS A 83 -0.61 12.87 -4.60
C LYS A 83 -0.73 13.24 -3.12
N PHE A 84 -1.78 12.78 -2.46
CA PHE A 84 -2.03 13.03 -1.04
C PHE A 84 -1.08 12.26 -0.12
N LEU A 85 -0.83 10.98 -0.42
CA LEU A 85 -0.04 10.10 0.46
C LEU A 85 1.43 10.53 0.52
N PRO A 86 2.06 10.49 1.70
CA PRO A 86 3.51 10.67 1.75
C PRO A 86 4.20 9.52 1.02
N ILE A 87 5.32 9.81 0.37
CA ILE A 87 6.06 8.79 -0.40
C ILE A 87 6.53 7.64 0.52
N GLU A 88 6.74 7.90 1.78
CA GLU A 88 7.15 6.91 2.78
C GLU A 88 6.08 5.84 3.05
N SER A 89 4.85 6.07 2.61
CA SER A 89 3.74 5.13 2.76
C SER A 89 3.42 4.36 1.49
N ILE A 90 4.16 4.56 0.40
CA ILE A 90 3.86 3.99 -0.91
C ILE A 90 4.83 2.85 -1.22
N VAL A 91 4.28 1.71 -1.67
CA VAL A 91 5.04 0.67 -2.32
C VAL A 91 4.48 0.45 -3.72
N ILE A 92 5.36 0.11 -4.65
CA ILE A 92 4.96 -0.21 -6.02
C ILE A 92 4.97 -1.72 -6.20
N GLU A 93 4.02 -2.23 -6.97
CA GLU A 93 3.80 -3.66 -7.10
C GLU A 93 3.36 -4.05 -8.51
N THR A 94 3.51 -5.32 -8.83
CA THR A 94 2.97 -5.92 -10.03
C THR A 94 2.46 -7.32 -9.71
N ASP A 95 1.34 -7.70 -10.32
CA ASP A 95 0.82 -9.06 -10.22
C ASP A 95 1.43 -9.97 -11.29
N ASP A 96 2.03 -9.40 -12.32
CA ASP A 96 2.64 -10.17 -13.40
C ASP A 96 4.16 -10.19 -13.30
N ARG A 97 4.68 -11.34 -12.88
CA ARG A 97 6.12 -11.58 -12.79
C ARG A 97 6.81 -11.67 -14.17
N LYS A 98 6.03 -11.73 -15.24
CA LYS A 98 6.57 -11.92 -16.58
C LYS A 98 7.01 -10.62 -17.24
N ASN A 99 6.59 -9.48 -16.70
CA ASN A 99 6.89 -8.19 -17.30
C ASN A 99 7.40 -7.19 -16.24
N PRO A 100 8.71 -7.22 -15.95
CA PRO A 100 9.31 -6.28 -14.98
C PRO A 100 9.22 -4.82 -15.43
N ASP A 101 9.01 -4.54 -16.71
CA ASP A 101 8.88 -3.17 -17.22
C ASP A 101 7.63 -2.47 -16.68
N GLU A 102 6.60 -3.23 -16.29
CA GLU A 102 5.40 -2.67 -15.67
C GLU A 102 5.73 -1.95 -14.36
N LEU A 103 6.64 -2.51 -13.58
CA LEU A 103 7.05 -1.91 -12.32
C LEU A 103 7.71 -0.55 -12.54
N ILE A 104 8.54 -0.44 -13.58
CA ILE A 104 9.18 0.81 -13.95
C ILE A 104 8.13 1.84 -14.40
N GLN A 105 7.13 1.42 -15.15
CA GLN A 105 6.03 2.29 -15.59
C GLN A 105 5.24 2.83 -14.39
N VAL A 106 4.99 2.01 -13.39
CA VAL A 106 4.33 2.45 -12.14
C VAL A 106 5.21 3.48 -11.43
N ALA A 107 6.51 3.20 -11.30
CA ALA A 107 7.46 4.12 -10.68
C ALA A 107 7.51 5.47 -11.41
N GLU A 108 7.51 5.45 -12.75
CA GLU A 108 7.47 6.68 -13.57
C GLU A 108 6.22 7.50 -13.31
N ARG A 109 5.06 6.83 -13.15
CA ARG A 109 3.80 7.51 -12.85
C ARG A 109 3.83 8.16 -11.47
N VAL A 110 4.31 7.45 -10.45
CA VAL A 110 4.47 8.01 -9.10
C VAL A 110 5.43 9.20 -9.13
N ALA A 111 6.54 9.07 -9.82
CA ALA A 111 7.53 10.14 -9.97
C ALA A 111 6.90 11.40 -10.55
N ARG A 112 6.08 11.26 -11.60
CA ARG A 112 5.38 12.36 -12.23
C ARG A 112 4.39 13.04 -11.30
N ILE A 113 3.59 12.24 -10.56
CA ILE A 113 2.60 12.76 -9.62
C ILE A 113 3.30 13.48 -8.46
N LYS A 114 4.37 12.91 -7.93
CA LYS A 114 5.11 13.43 -6.78
C LYS A 114 6.12 14.52 -7.15
N LYS A 115 6.38 14.71 -8.45
CA LYS A 115 7.36 15.68 -8.97
C LYS A 115 8.77 15.42 -8.43
N ILE A 116 9.15 14.16 -8.42
CA ILE A 116 10.48 13.67 -8.05
C ILE A 116 11.00 12.75 -9.15
N THR A 117 12.25 12.31 -9.03
CA THR A 117 12.83 11.43 -10.05
C THR A 117 12.37 9.98 -9.86
N VAL A 118 12.45 9.19 -10.94
CA VAL A 118 12.15 7.76 -10.88
C VAL A 118 13.08 7.05 -9.90
N ASP A 119 14.37 7.42 -9.89
CA ASP A 119 15.34 6.83 -8.97
C ASP A 119 14.97 7.11 -7.51
N GLN A 120 14.50 8.31 -7.20
CA GLN A 120 14.02 8.65 -5.86
C GLN A 120 12.80 7.81 -5.46
N VAL A 121 11.87 7.57 -6.40
CA VAL A 121 10.70 6.72 -6.15
C VAL A 121 11.15 5.28 -5.84
N ILE A 122 12.02 4.72 -6.68
CA ILE A 122 12.49 3.34 -6.53
C ILE A 122 13.22 3.18 -5.20
N GLU A 123 14.13 4.08 -4.90
CA GLU A 123 14.90 4.05 -3.65
C GLU A 123 13.97 4.12 -2.43
N GLN A 124 13.01 5.05 -2.42
CA GLN A 124 12.09 5.21 -1.30
C GLN A 124 11.15 4.02 -1.16
N CYS A 125 10.62 3.49 -2.27
CA CYS A 125 9.74 2.33 -2.22
C CYS A 125 10.47 1.07 -1.76
N ASP A 126 11.72 0.88 -2.17
CA ASP A 126 12.56 -0.21 -1.66
C ASP A 126 12.76 -0.08 -0.16
N GLN A 127 13.09 1.11 0.32
CA GLN A 127 13.25 1.38 1.75
C GLN A 127 11.96 1.09 2.51
N ASN A 128 10.80 1.52 1.98
CA ASN A 128 9.50 1.26 2.57
C ASN A 128 9.24 -0.24 2.68
N THR A 129 9.55 -0.99 1.63
CA THR A 129 9.39 -2.44 1.61
C THR A 129 10.25 -3.10 2.69
N PHE A 130 11.51 -2.72 2.79
CA PHE A 130 12.40 -3.24 3.82
C PHE A 130 11.88 -2.93 5.22
N ASN A 131 11.38 -1.72 5.44
CA ASN A 131 10.84 -1.32 6.74
C ASN A 131 9.59 -2.10 7.11
N ILE A 132 8.69 -2.34 6.15
CA ILE A 132 7.45 -3.10 6.38
C ILE A 132 7.76 -4.55 6.72
N PHE A 133 8.61 -5.18 5.93
CA PHE A 133 8.91 -6.61 6.04
C PHE A 133 10.12 -6.91 6.93
N LYS A 134 10.83 -5.89 7.39
CA LYS A 134 12.03 -5.99 8.23
C LYS A 134 13.08 -6.94 7.65
N ILE A 135 13.27 -6.85 6.33
CA ILE A 135 14.36 -7.55 5.64
C ILE A 135 15.58 -6.64 5.58
N SER A 136 16.74 -7.28 5.75
CA SER A 136 18.03 -6.58 5.71
C SER A 136 18.71 -6.74 4.37
#